data_4eea3fd0fbcd677aa3a55bd996380d97
#
_entry.id   4eea3fd0fbcd677aa3a55bd996380d97
#
_cell.length_a   1.000
_cell.length_b   1.000
_cell.length_c   1.000
_cell.angle_alpha   90.00
_cell.angle_beta   90.00
_cell.angle_gamma   90.00
#
_symmetry.space_group_name_H-M   'P 1'
#
loop_
_entity.id
_entity.type
_entity.pdbx_description
1 polymer ?
#
loop_
_entity_poly.entity_id
_entity_poly.type
_entity_poly.pdbx_seq_one_letter_code
_entity_poly.pdbx_strand_id
1 'polypeptide(L)'
;YIHLYDLWSSYTPEEQGIVLCYTSVYGHTAQAVKLLEKELNKRGVPKVVVYDLARCDMAAAVADAFRYEKLVLATTTYNADIFPYMRTFLDKLTERAFQNRTVAFIENGSWAPTAICTMRERLSKCKNLTYCKNEISIRSALSEENEQQLQLLADELAAGYVPVEVEENTIDPTALFHIGYGLYVLTSRDCDGKDNGCIVNTVTQVTNTPNRVAVTVNKMNYSCDVIANTGVLNISTLTEDAPFQLFQHFGFQSGKDVDKFADFKHVQRSHNGLLFLDKYANAYISCRVIDKVDLQTHIMFICDVTECVRLSDKETMTYTYYQEN
;
A
#
# COMPACT_ATOMS: atom_id res chain seq x y z
N TYR A 1 15.23 -12.58 20.05
CA TYR A 1 15.61 -13.64 19.09
C TYR A 1 15.47 -15.04 19.69
N ILE A 2 15.89 -15.33 20.94
CA ILE A 2 15.79 -16.67 21.56
C ILE A 2 14.34 -17.18 21.55
N HIS A 3 13.36 -16.36 21.94
CA HIS A 3 11.94 -16.73 21.93
C HIS A 3 11.43 -17.11 20.52
N LEU A 4 11.87 -16.42 19.46
CA LEU A 4 11.52 -16.79 18.08
C LEU A 4 12.11 -18.14 17.69
N TYR A 5 13.34 -18.44 18.09
CA TYR A 5 13.93 -19.76 17.85
C TYR A 5 13.17 -20.88 18.55
N ASP A 6 12.64 -20.67 19.75
CA ASP A 6 11.81 -21.64 20.46
C ASP A 6 10.50 -21.90 19.69
N LEU A 7 9.84 -20.84 19.18
CA LEU A 7 8.64 -20.96 18.36
C LEU A 7 8.92 -21.73 17.05
N TRP A 8 9.99 -21.37 16.36
CA TRP A 8 10.35 -22.00 15.08
C TRP A 8 10.76 -23.47 15.27
N SER A 9 11.55 -23.80 16.29
CA SER A 9 12.00 -25.18 16.56
C SER A 9 10.85 -26.10 17.01
N SER A 10 9.84 -25.56 17.66
CA SER A 10 8.62 -26.27 18.06
C SER A 10 7.50 -26.26 17.01
N TYR A 11 7.69 -25.56 15.89
CA TYR A 11 6.68 -25.30 14.87
C TYR A 11 5.39 -24.66 15.43
N THR A 12 5.54 -23.88 16.48
CA THR A 12 4.43 -23.11 17.06
C THR A 12 4.19 -21.86 16.19
N PRO A 13 2.93 -21.48 15.90
CA PRO A 13 2.63 -20.23 15.21
C PRO A 13 3.20 -19.02 15.93
N GLU A 14 3.76 -18.07 15.20
CA GLU A 14 4.28 -16.82 15.77
C GLU A 14 3.14 -15.86 16.11
N GLU A 15 2.11 -15.84 15.27
CA GLU A 15 1.02 -14.87 15.34
C GLU A 15 -0.33 -15.54 15.06
N GLN A 16 -1.37 -14.99 15.66
CA GLN A 16 -2.74 -15.34 15.30
C GLN A 16 -3.11 -14.77 13.94
N GLY A 17 -3.61 -15.61 13.06
CA GLY A 17 -4.00 -15.17 11.73
C GLY A 17 -4.22 -16.33 10.76
N ILE A 18 -4.64 -15.96 9.56
CA ILE A 18 -5.01 -16.90 8.49
C ILE A 18 -4.30 -16.49 7.20
N VAL A 19 -3.63 -17.44 6.56
CA VAL A 19 -3.04 -17.25 5.23
C VAL A 19 -3.92 -17.92 4.18
N LEU A 20 -4.30 -17.19 3.15
CA LEU A 20 -5.05 -17.70 2.00
C LEU A 20 -4.09 -17.78 0.80
N CYS A 21 -3.70 -18.98 0.44
CA CYS A 21 -2.87 -19.25 -0.73
C CYS A 21 -3.71 -19.80 -1.88
N TYR A 22 -3.70 -19.14 -3.02
CA TYR A 22 -4.52 -19.59 -4.13
C TYR A 22 -3.81 -19.58 -5.49
N THR A 23 -4.39 -20.35 -6.42
CA THR A 23 -4.14 -20.23 -7.85
C THR A 23 -5.46 -20.14 -8.59
N SER A 24 -5.52 -19.33 -9.63
CA SER A 24 -6.74 -19.15 -10.42
C SER A 24 -6.40 -18.98 -11.89
N VAL A 25 -7.09 -19.71 -12.77
CA VAL A 25 -6.89 -19.62 -14.22
C VAL A 25 -7.84 -18.59 -14.84
N TYR A 26 -9.12 -18.68 -14.52
CA TYR A 26 -10.18 -17.82 -15.11
C TYR A 26 -10.77 -16.81 -14.10
N GLY A 27 -10.18 -16.64 -12.94
CA GLY A 27 -10.61 -15.65 -11.96
C GLY A 27 -11.63 -16.16 -10.92
N HIS A 28 -12.34 -17.27 -11.14
CA HIS A 28 -13.40 -17.72 -10.24
C HIS A 28 -12.87 -18.17 -8.86
N THR A 29 -11.73 -18.88 -8.80
CA THR A 29 -11.11 -19.23 -7.52
C THR A 29 -10.64 -17.96 -6.79
N ALA A 30 -10.12 -16.97 -7.51
CA ALA A 30 -9.76 -15.69 -6.92
C ALA A 30 -10.96 -14.93 -6.33
N GLN A 31 -12.13 -15.01 -6.99
CA GLN A 31 -13.39 -14.44 -6.45
C GLN A 31 -13.81 -15.11 -5.13
N ALA A 32 -13.72 -16.45 -5.07
CA ALA A 32 -14.02 -17.18 -3.84
C ALA A 32 -13.11 -16.78 -2.68
N VAL A 33 -11.81 -16.65 -2.95
CA VAL A 33 -10.83 -16.23 -1.94
C VAL A 33 -11.08 -14.79 -1.47
N LYS A 34 -11.40 -13.87 -2.37
CA LYS A 34 -11.77 -12.49 -2.00
C LYS A 34 -13.04 -12.42 -1.15
N LEU A 35 -14.03 -13.26 -1.45
CA LEU A 35 -15.23 -13.32 -0.64
C LEU A 35 -14.92 -13.88 0.75
N LEU A 36 -14.13 -14.95 0.84
CA LEU A 36 -13.69 -15.52 2.12
C LEU A 36 -12.88 -14.49 2.93
N GLU A 37 -11.93 -13.79 2.31
CA GLU A 37 -11.17 -12.71 2.95
C GLU A 37 -12.09 -11.65 3.56
N LYS A 38 -13.08 -11.18 2.81
CA LYS A 38 -14.08 -10.22 3.29
C LYS A 38 -14.87 -10.77 4.48
N GLU A 39 -15.31 -12.03 4.42
CA GLU A 39 -16.07 -12.66 5.48
C GLU A 39 -15.22 -12.92 6.74
N LEU A 40 -13.92 -13.24 6.61
CA LEU A 40 -13.00 -13.37 7.74
C LEU A 40 -12.72 -12.01 8.42
N ASN A 41 -12.53 -10.97 7.64
CA ASN A 41 -12.34 -9.61 8.18
C ASN A 41 -13.58 -9.12 8.93
N LYS A 42 -14.81 -9.39 8.43
CA LYS A 42 -16.06 -9.07 9.14
C LYS A 42 -16.19 -9.78 10.49
N ARG A 43 -15.59 -10.95 10.64
CA ARG A 43 -15.59 -11.74 11.88
C ARG A 43 -14.49 -11.36 12.85
N GLY A 44 -13.71 -10.30 12.51
CA GLY A 44 -12.66 -9.79 13.38
C GLY A 44 -11.44 -10.69 13.50
N VAL A 45 -11.12 -11.48 12.46
CA VAL A 45 -9.87 -12.26 12.42
C VAL A 45 -8.67 -11.30 12.51
N PRO A 46 -7.73 -11.49 13.47
CA PRO A 46 -6.68 -10.51 13.76
C PRO A 46 -5.79 -10.18 12.55
N LYS A 47 -5.54 -11.16 11.69
CA LYS A 47 -4.73 -10.99 10.50
C LYS A 47 -5.20 -11.96 9.40
N VAL A 48 -5.43 -11.41 8.21
CA VAL A 48 -5.69 -12.20 6.99
C VAL A 48 -4.68 -11.78 5.94
N VAL A 49 -3.94 -12.74 5.41
CA VAL A 49 -2.92 -12.53 4.35
C VAL A 49 -3.29 -13.35 3.14
N VAL A 50 -3.23 -12.75 1.95
CA VAL A 50 -3.65 -13.40 0.69
C VAL A 50 -2.50 -13.45 -0.30
N TYR A 51 -2.25 -14.63 -0.87
CA TYR A 51 -1.23 -14.87 -1.87
C TYR A 51 -1.81 -15.48 -3.15
N ASP A 52 -1.68 -14.78 -4.27
CA ASP A 52 -1.77 -15.39 -5.60
C ASP A 52 -0.42 -16.05 -5.91
N LEU A 53 -0.35 -17.37 -5.76
CA LEU A 53 0.89 -18.13 -5.91
C LEU A 53 1.52 -18.06 -7.31
N ALA A 54 0.74 -17.63 -8.30
CA ALA A 54 1.26 -17.42 -9.65
C ALA A 54 1.95 -16.05 -9.84
N ARG A 55 1.77 -15.13 -8.87
CA ARG A 55 2.21 -13.73 -9.00
C ARG A 55 2.96 -13.19 -7.79
N CYS A 56 3.00 -13.94 -6.69
CA CYS A 56 3.68 -13.52 -5.46
C CYS A 56 5.12 -14.06 -5.38
N ASP A 57 5.87 -13.54 -4.42
CA ASP A 57 7.08 -14.23 -3.95
C ASP A 57 6.68 -15.51 -3.20
N MET A 58 7.02 -16.65 -3.77
CA MET A 58 6.74 -17.97 -3.19
C MET A 58 7.42 -18.15 -1.82
N ALA A 59 8.58 -17.54 -1.59
CA ALA A 59 9.27 -17.64 -0.31
C ALA A 59 8.51 -16.92 0.80
N ALA A 60 7.91 -15.75 0.50
CA ALA A 60 7.05 -15.02 1.44
C ALA A 60 5.80 -15.82 1.79
N ALA A 61 5.12 -16.42 0.81
CA ALA A 61 3.95 -17.26 1.04
C ALA A 61 4.28 -18.49 1.93
N VAL A 62 5.42 -19.12 1.71
CA VAL A 62 5.91 -20.23 2.55
C VAL A 62 6.20 -19.74 3.96
N ALA A 63 6.90 -18.62 4.14
CA ALA A 63 7.23 -18.07 5.44
C ALA A 63 5.97 -17.77 6.26
N ASP A 64 4.97 -17.16 5.64
CA ASP A 64 3.72 -16.82 6.32
C ASP A 64 2.85 -18.05 6.64
N ALA A 65 2.92 -19.11 5.83
CA ALA A 65 2.28 -20.38 6.19
C ALA A 65 2.86 -20.99 7.48
N PHE A 66 4.13 -20.74 7.81
CA PHE A 66 4.74 -21.13 9.08
C PHE A 66 4.49 -20.12 10.21
N ARG A 67 4.29 -18.84 9.87
CA ARG A 67 4.07 -17.77 10.85
C ARG A 67 2.68 -17.85 11.47
N TYR A 68 1.63 -18.04 10.66
CA TYR A 68 0.24 -17.99 11.10
C TYR A 68 -0.35 -19.35 11.45
N GLU A 69 -1.43 -19.36 12.25
CA GLU A 69 -2.05 -20.58 12.77
C GLU A 69 -2.82 -21.38 11.73
N LYS A 70 -3.43 -20.70 10.76
CA LYS A 70 -4.37 -21.32 9.83
C LYS A 70 -3.99 -21.02 8.37
N LEU A 71 -4.15 -22.03 7.53
CA LEU A 71 -3.82 -21.97 6.10
C LEU A 71 -5.03 -22.40 5.27
N VAL A 72 -5.45 -21.55 4.33
CA VAL A 72 -6.45 -21.90 3.32
C VAL A 72 -5.74 -22.14 1.99
N LEU A 73 -6.02 -23.28 1.38
CA LEU A 73 -5.49 -23.69 0.08
C LEU A 73 -6.62 -23.70 -0.94
N ALA A 74 -6.54 -22.83 -1.93
CA ALA A 74 -7.55 -22.68 -2.97
C ALA A 74 -6.95 -22.86 -4.37
N THR A 75 -7.37 -23.88 -5.12
CA THR A 75 -6.79 -24.16 -6.43
C THR A 75 -7.78 -24.78 -7.40
N THR A 76 -7.42 -24.77 -8.68
CA THR A 76 -8.17 -25.47 -9.73
C THR A 76 -7.61 -26.87 -9.95
N THR A 77 -8.50 -27.82 -10.27
CA THR A 77 -8.12 -29.10 -10.86
C THR A 77 -7.52 -28.84 -12.25
N TYR A 78 -6.33 -29.33 -12.48
CA TYR A 78 -5.59 -29.13 -13.74
C TYR A 78 -4.88 -30.42 -14.14
N ASN A 79 -5.19 -30.97 -15.33
CA ASN A 79 -4.64 -32.24 -15.82
C ASN A 79 -4.75 -33.40 -14.81
N ALA A 80 -5.91 -33.60 -14.22
CA ALA A 80 -6.17 -34.58 -13.15
C ALA A 80 -5.28 -34.44 -11.89
N ASP A 81 -4.67 -33.29 -11.71
CA ASP A 81 -3.83 -32.89 -10.57
C ASP A 81 -4.23 -31.45 -10.15
N ILE A 82 -3.42 -30.78 -9.39
CA ILE A 82 -3.55 -29.38 -9.01
C ILE A 82 -2.68 -28.47 -9.89
N PHE A 83 -3.02 -27.18 -9.92
CA PHE A 83 -2.25 -26.20 -10.71
C PHE A 83 -0.77 -26.13 -10.26
N PRO A 84 0.20 -26.03 -11.18
CA PRO A 84 1.63 -26.20 -10.89
C PRO A 84 2.18 -25.35 -9.74
N TYR A 85 1.78 -24.08 -9.63
CA TYR A 85 2.25 -23.21 -8.54
C TYR A 85 1.76 -23.68 -7.16
N MET A 86 0.53 -24.19 -7.06
CA MET A 86 0.04 -24.81 -5.81
C MET A 86 0.83 -26.08 -5.49
N ARG A 87 1.16 -26.89 -6.48
CA ARG A 87 2.01 -28.09 -6.30
C ARG A 87 3.36 -27.69 -5.73
N THR A 88 4.04 -26.72 -6.36
CA THR A 88 5.34 -26.22 -5.89
C THR A 88 5.27 -25.69 -4.46
N PHE A 89 4.19 -24.98 -4.12
CA PHE A 89 3.97 -24.46 -2.76
C PHE A 89 3.87 -25.61 -1.74
N LEU A 90 3.04 -26.62 -2.02
CA LEU A 90 2.88 -27.78 -1.14
C LEU A 90 4.16 -28.60 -1.00
N ASP A 91 4.91 -28.79 -2.07
CA ASP A 91 6.21 -29.45 -2.02
C ASP A 91 7.18 -28.71 -1.10
N LYS A 92 7.24 -27.37 -1.19
CA LYS A 92 8.05 -26.53 -0.29
C LYS A 92 7.62 -26.62 1.17
N LEU A 93 6.33 -26.72 1.46
CA LEU A 93 5.82 -26.94 2.83
C LEU A 93 6.23 -28.30 3.36
N THR A 94 6.05 -29.35 2.55
CA THR A 94 6.34 -30.74 2.93
C THR A 94 7.83 -30.96 3.16
N GLU A 95 8.69 -30.42 2.29
CA GLU A 95 10.16 -30.47 2.41
C GLU A 95 10.67 -29.83 3.73
N ARG A 96 9.91 -28.88 4.29
CA ARG A 96 10.25 -28.16 5.53
C ARG A 96 9.50 -28.66 6.75
N ALA A 97 8.91 -29.86 6.64
CA ALA A 97 8.19 -30.51 7.73
C ALA A 97 7.03 -29.66 8.32
N PHE A 98 6.24 -29.02 7.45
CA PHE A 98 5.07 -28.24 7.85
C PHE A 98 4.14 -29.03 8.77
N GLN A 99 3.79 -28.47 9.92
CA GLN A 99 3.02 -29.16 10.95
C GLN A 99 2.34 -28.19 11.93
N ASN A 100 1.49 -28.74 12.81
CA ASN A 100 0.82 -28.01 13.89
C ASN A 100 -0.04 -26.84 13.39
N ARG A 101 -0.77 -27.04 12.28
CA ARG A 101 -1.60 -25.99 11.67
C ARG A 101 -3.01 -26.50 11.36
N THR A 102 -3.95 -25.56 11.33
CA THR A 102 -5.30 -25.82 10.78
C THR A 102 -5.29 -25.51 9.28
N VAL A 103 -5.82 -26.43 8.47
CA VAL A 103 -5.83 -26.30 7.00
C VAL A 103 -7.26 -26.42 6.48
N ALA A 104 -7.64 -25.49 5.59
CA ALA A 104 -8.90 -25.53 4.86
C ALA A 104 -8.68 -25.61 3.35
N PHE A 105 -9.66 -26.17 2.64
CA PHE A 105 -9.56 -26.43 1.21
C PHE A 105 -10.70 -25.80 0.44
N ILE A 106 -10.34 -25.20 -0.70
CA ILE A 106 -11.27 -24.74 -1.74
C ILE A 106 -10.75 -25.29 -3.07
N GLU A 107 -11.60 -26.02 -3.79
CA GLU A 107 -11.27 -26.47 -5.14
C GLU A 107 -12.19 -25.87 -6.19
N ASN A 108 -11.71 -25.80 -7.41
CA ASN A 108 -12.51 -25.45 -8.58
C ASN A 108 -12.26 -26.46 -9.70
N GLY A 109 -13.31 -27.00 -10.26
CA GLY A 109 -13.21 -27.93 -11.39
C GLY A 109 -14.56 -28.11 -12.09
N SER A 110 -14.59 -28.02 -13.43
CA SER A 110 -15.83 -28.07 -14.19
C SER A 110 -16.49 -29.47 -14.24
N TRP A 111 -15.70 -30.54 -14.38
CA TRP A 111 -16.19 -31.88 -14.65
C TRP A 111 -16.02 -32.85 -13.47
N ALA A 112 -14.80 -32.97 -12.95
CA ALA A 112 -14.45 -33.84 -11.87
C ALA A 112 -13.42 -33.12 -10.98
N PRO A 113 -13.86 -32.31 -10.01
CA PRO A 113 -12.95 -31.65 -9.09
C PRO A 113 -12.24 -32.72 -8.24
N THR A 114 -10.90 -32.71 -8.28
CA THR A 114 -10.03 -33.66 -7.54
C THR A 114 -8.95 -32.93 -6.75
N ALA A 115 -8.94 -31.61 -6.79
CA ALA A 115 -7.86 -30.82 -6.21
C ALA A 115 -7.77 -30.97 -4.70
N ILE A 116 -8.90 -31.06 -3.97
CA ILE A 116 -8.90 -31.29 -2.51
C ILE A 116 -8.23 -32.63 -2.18
N CYS A 117 -8.61 -33.69 -2.87
CA CYS A 117 -8.02 -35.03 -2.67
C CYS A 117 -6.49 -34.99 -2.89
N THR A 118 -6.07 -34.39 -3.98
CA THR A 118 -4.65 -34.25 -4.32
C THR A 118 -3.88 -33.39 -3.30
N MET A 119 -4.45 -32.27 -2.83
CA MET A 119 -3.82 -31.46 -1.80
C MET A 119 -3.67 -32.22 -0.47
N ARG A 120 -4.71 -32.97 -0.06
CA ARG A 120 -4.65 -33.81 1.15
C ARG A 120 -3.58 -34.89 1.03
N GLU A 121 -3.49 -35.58 -0.11
CA GLU A 121 -2.48 -36.62 -0.35
C GLU A 121 -1.06 -36.04 -0.23
N ARG A 122 -0.83 -34.87 -0.81
CA ARG A 122 0.49 -34.20 -0.73
C ARG A 122 0.86 -33.78 0.68
N LEU A 123 -0.13 -33.37 1.48
CA LEU A 123 0.05 -33.00 2.89
C LEU A 123 0.06 -34.20 3.84
N SER A 124 -0.14 -35.44 3.36
CA SER A 124 -0.23 -36.65 4.20
C SER A 124 1.04 -36.92 5.02
N LYS A 125 2.18 -36.40 4.59
CA LYS A 125 3.46 -36.51 5.31
C LYS A 125 3.64 -35.46 6.40
N CYS A 126 2.80 -34.43 6.40
CA CYS A 126 2.81 -33.35 7.41
C CYS A 126 2.16 -33.85 8.70
N LYS A 127 2.73 -33.47 9.84
CA LYS A 127 2.26 -33.96 11.16
C LYS A 127 1.29 -32.96 11.80
N ASN A 128 0.38 -33.50 12.60
CA ASN A 128 -0.51 -32.69 13.46
C ASN A 128 -1.25 -31.58 12.70
N LEU A 129 -1.74 -31.90 11.49
CA LEU A 129 -2.63 -30.99 10.77
C LEU A 129 -4.08 -31.26 11.18
N THR A 130 -4.81 -30.19 11.52
CA THR A 130 -6.25 -30.21 11.71
C THR A 130 -6.90 -29.70 10.45
N TYR A 131 -7.85 -30.45 9.89
CA TYR A 131 -8.55 -30.03 8.68
C TYR A 131 -9.92 -29.47 9.02
N CYS A 132 -10.28 -28.34 8.42
CA CYS A 132 -11.63 -27.79 8.52
C CYS A 132 -12.65 -28.78 7.94
N LYS A 133 -13.84 -28.81 8.53
CA LYS A 133 -14.95 -29.69 8.10
C LYS A 133 -15.63 -29.16 6.84
N ASN A 134 -15.69 -27.82 6.72
CA ASN A 134 -16.30 -27.16 5.59
C ASN A 134 -15.29 -27.05 4.45
N GLU A 135 -15.39 -27.96 3.48
CA GLU A 135 -14.63 -27.96 2.24
C GLU A 135 -15.50 -27.41 1.12
N ILE A 136 -14.92 -26.61 0.23
CA ILE A 136 -15.70 -25.96 -0.81
C ILE A 136 -15.28 -26.47 -2.19
N SER A 137 -16.23 -27.05 -2.90
CA SER A 137 -16.05 -27.46 -4.29
C SER A 137 -16.86 -26.56 -5.22
N ILE A 138 -16.16 -25.80 -6.07
CA ILE A 138 -16.73 -24.87 -7.01
C ILE A 138 -16.75 -25.53 -8.39
N ARG A 139 -17.90 -25.46 -9.08
CA ARG A 139 -18.04 -25.96 -10.44
C ARG A 139 -18.02 -24.79 -11.43
N SER A 140 -16.79 -24.40 -11.82
CA SER A 140 -16.54 -23.26 -12.70
C SER A 140 -16.78 -21.90 -12.01
N ALA A 141 -18.02 -21.38 -12.00
CA ALA A 141 -18.37 -20.13 -11.34
C ALA A 141 -18.94 -20.34 -9.94
N LEU A 142 -18.85 -19.32 -9.09
CA LEU A 142 -19.50 -19.33 -7.78
C LEU A 142 -21.02 -19.37 -7.91
N SER A 143 -21.66 -20.21 -7.11
CA SER A 143 -23.11 -20.27 -6.91
C SER A 143 -23.50 -19.68 -5.55
N GLU A 144 -24.79 -19.40 -5.35
CA GLU A 144 -25.32 -18.97 -4.04
C GLU A 144 -25.01 -20.00 -2.95
N GLU A 145 -25.04 -21.28 -3.27
CA GLU A 145 -24.68 -22.36 -2.35
C GLU A 145 -23.20 -22.26 -1.95
N ASN A 146 -22.29 -21.97 -2.90
CA ASN A 146 -20.88 -21.80 -2.58
C ASN A 146 -20.66 -20.55 -1.71
N GLU A 147 -21.41 -19.48 -1.89
CA GLU A 147 -21.33 -18.30 -1.03
C GLU A 147 -21.73 -18.62 0.42
N GLN A 148 -22.80 -19.41 0.61
CA GLN A 148 -23.21 -19.89 1.93
C GLN A 148 -22.14 -20.81 2.55
N GLN A 149 -21.56 -21.72 1.77
CA GLN A 149 -20.47 -22.59 2.23
C GLN A 149 -19.24 -21.77 2.64
N LEU A 150 -18.90 -20.70 1.91
CA LEU A 150 -17.81 -19.78 2.27
C LEU A 150 -18.07 -19.07 3.60
N GLN A 151 -19.32 -18.70 3.89
CA GLN A 151 -19.68 -18.13 5.19
C GLN A 151 -19.49 -19.15 6.34
N LEU A 152 -19.93 -20.40 6.15
CA LEU A 152 -19.72 -21.47 7.13
C LEU A 152 -18.23 -21.77 7.34
N LEU A 153 -17.44 -21.78 6.28
CA LEU A 153 -15.99 -21.92 6.39
C LEU A 153 -15.36 -20.74 7.13
N ALA A 154 -15.83 -19.51 6.88
CA ALA A 154 -15.37 -18.34 7.59
C ALA A 154 -15.70 -18.39 9.09
N ASP A 155 -16.89 -18.90 9.46
CA ASP A 155 -17.26 -19.14 10.86
C ASP A 155 -16.32 -20.15 11.53
N GLU A 156 -16.04 -21.26 10.85
CA GLU A 156 -15.13 -22.29 11.35
C GLU A 156 -13.70 -21.78 11.50
N LEU A 157 -13.22 -21.04 10.53
CA LEU A 157 -11.87 -20.45 10.55
C LEU A 157 -11.73 -19.33 11.59
N ALA A 158 -12.77 -18.53 11.81
CA ALA A 158 -12.76 -17.45 12.82
C ALA A 158 -12.92 -18.00 14.25
N ALA A 159 -13.41 -19.23 14.41
CA ALA A 159 -13.60 -19.84 15.71
C ALA A 159 -12.28 -19.89 16.51
N GLY A 160 -12.35 -19.43 17.77
CA GLY A 160 -11.20 -19.39 18.68
C GLY A 160 -10.41 -18.07 18.64
N TYR A 161 -10.67 -17.19 17.69
CA TYR A 161 -10.19 -15.82 17.79
C TYR A 161 -11.17 -15.02 18.68
N VAL A 162 -10.61 -14.20 19.58
CA VAL A 162 -11.40 -13.15 20.21
C VAL A 162 -11.70 -12.15 19.09
N PRO A 163 -12.98 -11.87 18.80
CA PRO A 163 -13.29 -10.85 17.81
C PRO A 163 -12.54 -9.57 18.20
N VAL A 164 -11.61 -9.15 17.40
CA VAL A 164 -11.20 -7.75 17.43
C VAL A 164 -12.47 -7.06 16.95
N GLU A 165 -13.15 -6.33 17.83
CA GLU A 165 -14.18 -5.40 17.39
C GLU A 165 -13.47 -4.52 16.36
N VAL A 166 -13.63 -4.84 15.09
CA VAL A 166 -13.40 -3.91 14.02
C VAL A 166 -14.58 -2.95 14.18
N GLU A 167 -14.41 -1.96 15.04
CA GLU A 167 -15.18 -0.74 14.89
C GLU A 167 -15.07 -0.43 13.39
N GLU A 168 -16.20 -0.41 12.68
CA GLU A 168 -16.21 0.17 11.34
C GLU A 168 -15.44 1.46 11.50
N ASN A 169 -14.23 1.51 10.92
CA ASN A 169 -13.40 2.68 10.98
C ASN A 169 -14.25 3.82 10.42
N THR A 170 -14.94 4.51 11.30
CA THR A 170 -15.61 5.76 10.97
C THR A 170 -14.50 6.74 10.69
N ILE A 171 -14.00 6.70 9.45
CA ILE A 171 -13.13 7.75 8.97
C ILE A 171 -14.03 8.96 8.79
N ASP A 172 -14.02 9.84 9.77
CA ASP A 172 -14.52 11.18 9.58
C ASP A 172 -13.48 11.96 8.74
N PRO A 173 -13.77 12.22 7.46
CA PRO A 173 -12.81 12.93 6.60
C PRO A 173 -12.49 14.33 7.14
N THR A 174 -13.40 14.93 7.93
CA THR A 174 -13.22 16.27 8.49
C THR A 174 -12.17 16.28 9.61
N ALA A 175 -11.96 15.15 10.30
CA ALA A 175 -10.92 15.02 11.31
C ALA A 175 -9.51 15.22 10.71
N LEU A 176 -9.31 14.85 9.45
CA LEU A 176 -8.04 15.05 8.75
C LEU A 176 -7.76 16.53 8.43
N PHE A 177 -8.78 17.39 8.38
CA PHE A 177 -8.58 18.83 8.18
C PHE A 177 -7.97 19.52 9.40
N HIS A 178 -7.98 18.88 10.58
CA HIS A 178 -7.29 19.39 11.78
C HIS A 178 -5.78 19.12 11.77
N ILE A 179 -5.26 18.38 10.79
CA ILE A 179 -3.80 18.27 10.59
C ILE A 179 -3.32 19.64 10.10
N GLY A 180 -2.43 20.27 10.86
CA GLY A 180 -1.86 21.56 10.48
C GLY A 180 -0.96 21.45 9.27
N TYR A 181 -1.27 22.18 8.22
CA TYR A 181 -0.44 22.29 7.01
C TYR A 181 -0.03 23.72 6.75
N GLY A 182 1.21 23.94 6.33
CA GLY A 182 1.61 25.17 5.65
C GLY A 182 1.14 25.16 4.19
N LEU A 183 1.32 26.30 3.50
CA LEU A 183 1.14 26.39 2.05
C LEU A 183 2.43 26.83 1.38
N TYR A 184 2.74 26.18 0.28
CA TYR A 184 4.03 26.32 -0.40
C TYR A 184 3.85 26.40 -1.91
N VAL A 185 4.70 27.19 -2.57
CA VAL A 185 4.94 27.05 -4.01
C VAL A 185 6.14 26.16 -4.21
N LEU A 186 5.90 25.02 -4.84
CA LEU A 186 6.92 24.09 -5.25
C LEU A 186 7.30 24.40 -6.68
N THR A 187 8.59 24.52 -6.97
CA THR A 187 9.10 24.76 -8.32
C THR A 187 10.07 23.68 -8.76
N SER A 188 10.08 23.42 -10.04
CA SER A 188 10.94 22.44 -10.70
C SER A 188 11.22 22.90 -12.14
N ARG A 189 12.10 22.20 -12.84
CA ARG A 189 12.37 22.45 -14.26
C ARG A 189 12.38 21.11 -14.98
N ASP A 190 11.72 21.03 -16.12
CA ASP A 190 11.72 19.82 -16.92
C ASP A 190 13.03 19.62 -17.70
N CYS A 191 13.13 18.48 -18.40
CA CYS A 191 14.31 18.11 -19.17
C CYS A 191 14.54 19.03 -20.39
N ASP A 192 13.52 19.74 -20.84
CA ASP A 192 13.59 20.71 -21.95
C ASP A 192 13.96 22.11 -21.47
N GLY A 193 14.15 22.28 -20.16
CA GLY A 193 14.55 23.54 -19.54
C GLY A 193 13.39 24.47 -19.22
N LYS A 194 12.12 24.02 -19.35
CA LYS A 194 10.93 24.80 -19.00
C LYS A 194 10.73 24.79 -17.48
N ASP A 195 10.60 25.97 -16.90
CA ASP A 195 10.28 26.11 -15.48
C ASP A 195 8.82 25.73 -15.23
N ASN A 196 8.57 25.05 -14.11
CA ASN A 196 7.25 24.61 -13.71
C ASN A 196 7.04 24.85 -12.21
N GLY A 197 5.79 25.07 -11.77
CA GLY A 197 5.46 25.27 -10.37
C GLY A 197 4.02 24.89 -10.04
N CYS A 198 3.79 24.53 -8.79
CA CYS A 198 2.47 24.20 -8.26
C CYS A 198 2.36 24.54 -6.77
N ILE A 199 1.12 24.67 -6.29
CA ILE A 199 0.83 24.75 -4.85
C ILE A 199 0.85 23.33 -4.26
N VAL A 200 1.49 23.20 -3.09
CA VAL A 200 1.44 22.02 -2.24
C VAL A 200 1.27 22.42 -0.77
N ASN A 201 0.67 21.55 0.02
CA ASN A 201 0.49 21.73 1.47
C ASN A 201 1.24 20.67 2.30
N THR A 202 1.81 19.67 1.67
CA THR A 202 2.40 18.50 2.30
C THR A 202 3.93 18.57 2.27
N VAL A 203 4.49 19.51 3.00
CA VAL A 203 5.93 19.64 3.24
C VAL A 203 6.19 19.47 4.72
N THR A 204 7.08 18.55 5.08
CA THR A 204 7.43 18.28 6.47
C THR A 204 8.93 18.03 6.62
N GLN A 205 9.58 18.67 7.59
CA GLN A 205 10.94 18.32 7.96
C GLN A 205 10.92 16.96 8.67
N VAL A 206 11.70 15.99 8.18
CA VAL A 206 11.74 14.63 8.72
C VAL A 206 13.00 14.33 9.52
N THR A 207 14.11 15.00 9.22
CA THR A 207 15.35 14.92 10.00
C THR A 207 16.08 16.27 10.02
N ASN A 208 16.92 16.48 11.04
CA ASN A 208 17.76 17.67 11.19
C ASN A 208 19.27 17.39 11.03
N THR A 209 19.65 16.12 11.03
CA THR A 209 21.05 15.70 10.81
C THR A 209 21.06 14.34 10.11
N PRO A 210 21.24 14.29 8.80
CA PRO A 210 21.24 15.44 7.85
C PRO A 210 19.88 16.15 7.77
N ASN A 211 19.86 17.41 7.29
CA ASN A 211 18.60 18.11 7.06
C ASN A 211 17.85 17.50 5.90
N ARG A 212 16.65 16.97 6.17
CA ARG A 212 15.77 16.35 5.16
C ARG A 212 14.35 16.83 5.31
N VAL A 213 13.69 16.92 4.17
CA VAL A 213 12.25 17.21 4.07
C VAL A 213 11.56 16.13 3.25
N ALA A 214 10.32 15.81 3.62
CA ALA A 214 9.40 15.04 2.81
C ALA A 214 8.43 15.98 2.11
N VAL A 215 8.19 15.75 0.82
CA VAL A 215 7.23 16.50 -0.01
C VAL A 215 6.34 15.51 -0.72
N THR A 216 5.03 15.59 -0.50
CA THR A 216 4.07 14.69 -1.15
C THR A 216 3.33 15.42 -2.26
N VAL A 217 3.37 14.89 -3.48
CA VAL A 217 2.79 15.51 -4.68
C VAL A 217 1.81 14.55 -5.33
N ASN A 218 0.62 15.06 -5.70
CA ASN A 218 -0.37 14.29 -6.43
C ASN A 218 0.15 13.90 -7.82
N LYS A 219 -0.01 12.64 -8.21
CA LYS A 219 0.43 12.12 -9.53
C LYS A 219 -0.30 12.77 -10.72
N MET A 220 -1.49 13.31 -10.51
CA MET A 220 -2.17 14.08 -11.55
C MET A 220 -1.52 15.45 -11.81
N ASN A 221 -0.64 15.90 -10.92
CA ASN A 221 0.07 17.16 -11.05
C ASN A 221 1.32 16.98 -11.91
N TYR A 222 1.45 17.74 -12.99
CA TYR A 222 2.61 17.69 -13.89
C TYR A 222 3.95 17.82 -13.14
N SER A 223 3.98 18.60 -12.06
CA SER A 223 5.17 18.74 -11.20
C SER A 223 5.65 17.42 -10.62
N CYS A 224 4.75 16.45 -10.40
CA CYS A 224 5.12 15.12 -9.90
C CYS A 224 6.04 14.39 -10.88
N ASP A 225 5.67 14.38 -12.16
CA ASP A 225 6.47 13.74 -13.22
C ASP A 225 7.81 14.46 -13.43
N VAL A 226 7.80 15.79 -13.42
CA VAL A 226 9.02 16.60 -13.56
C VAL A 226 10.01 16.28 -12.44
N ILE A 227 9.56 16.28 -11.18
CA ILE A 227 10.43 15.99 -10.03
C ILE A 227 10.90 14.53 -10.04
N ALA A 228 10.02 13.59 -10.40
CA ALA A 228 10.37 12.17 -10.47
C ALA A 228 11.49 11.88 -11.50
N ASN A 229 11.56 12.70 -12.57
CA ASN A 229 12.54 12.57 -13.65
C ASN A 229 13.83 13.37 -13.40
N THR A 230 13.73 14.56 -12.79
CA THR A 230 14.88 15.47 -12.63
C THR A 230 15.56 15.37 -11.27
N GLY A 231 14.84 14.89 -10.24
CA GLY A 231 15.36 14.70 -8.90
C GLY A 231 15.67 15.97 -8.12
N VAL A 232 15.20 17.14 -8.59
CA VAL A 232 15.47 18.45 -7.95
C VAL A 232 14.20 19.29 -7.86
N LEU A 233 14.07 20.03 -6.77
CA LEU A 233 12.95 20.94 -6.54
C LEU A 233 13.33 22.07 -5.59
N ASN A 234 12.59 23.18 -5.65
CA ASN A 234 12.60 24.23 -4.62
C ASN A 234 11.23 24.35 -3.98
N ILE A 235 11.19 24.78 -2.75
CA ILE A 235 10.01 25.01 -1.95
C ILE A 235 10.06 26.47 -1.47
N SER A 236 9.06 27.29 -1.81
CA SER A 236 8.87 28.63 -1.26
C SER A 236 7.76 28.59 -0.23
N THR A 237 8.07 28.90 1.02
CA THR A 237 7.11 28.92 2.14
C THR A 237 6.31 30.22 2.06
N LEU A 238 5.00 30.12 1.79
CA LEU A 238 4.14 31.27 1.59
C LEU A 238 3.85 32.03 2.87
N THR A 239 3.64 33.33 2.74
CA THR A 239 3.27 34.25 3.82
C THR A 239 1.78 34.61 3.74
N GLU A 240 1.15 34.99 4.87
CA GLU A 240 -0.27 35.31 4.98
C GLU A 240 -0.72 36.49 4.07
N ASP A 241 0.22 37.35 3.63
CA ASP A 241 -0.05 38.41 2.66
C ASP A 241 0.00 37.96 1.20
N ALA A 242 0.14 36.66 0.93
CA ALA A 242 0.07 36.14 -0.43
C ALA A 242 -1.34 36.30 -1.01
N PRO A 243 -1.52 36.98 -2.16
CA PRO A 243 -2.84 37.25 -2.72
C PRO A 243 -3.45 35.98 -3.32
N PHE A 244 -4.77 35.89 -3.33
CA PHE A 244 -5.51 34.75 -3.88
C PHE A 244 -5.13 34.46 -5.35
N GLN A 245 -4.79 35.48 -6.14
CA GLN A 245 -4.29 35.31 -7.52
C GLN A 245 -3.05 34.43 -7.62
N LEU A 246 -2.21 34.38 -6.57
CA LEU A 246 -1.04 33.48 -6.54
C LEU A 246 -1.49 32.01 -6.51
N PHE A 247 -2.52 31.71 -5.74
CA PHE A 247 -3.09 30.34 -5.65
C PHE A 247 -3.79 29.96 -6.95
N GLN A 248 -4.53 30.87 -7.56
CA GLN A 248 -5.11 30.63 -8.89
C GLN A 248 -4.02 30.36 -9.94
N HIS A 249 -2.93 31.12 -9.91
CA HIS A 249 -1.85 31.04 -10.87
C HIS A 249 -1.09 29.71 -10.77
N PHE A 250 -0.71 29.28 -9.58
CA PHE A 250 0.07 28.06 -9.38
C PHE A 250 -0.76 26.81 -9.11
N GLY A 251 -1.99 26.95 -8.61
CA GLY A 251 -2.83 25.84 -8.15
C GLY A 251 -3.89 25.37 -9.14
N PHE A 252 -4.50 26.27 -9.95
CA PHE A 252 -5.70 25.94 -10.73
C PHE A 252 -5.44 25.69 -12.21
N GLN A 253 -4.20 25.69 -12.64
CA GLN A 253 -3.81 25.41 -14.01
C GLN A 253 -2.59 24.47 -14.06
N SER A 254 -2.47 23.70 -15.16
CA SER A 254 -1.36 22.77 -15.35
C SER A 254 -0.17 23.45 -16.01
N GLY A 255 1.04 23.24 -15.47
CA GLY A 255 2.28 23.68 -16.13
C GLY A 255 2.58 22.94 -17.45
N LYS A 256 1.85 21.88 -17.76
CA LYS A 256 1.90 21.20 -19.04
C LYS A 256 1.29 22.06 -20.14
N ASP A 257 0.19 22.75 -19.83
CA ASP A 257 -0.62 23.49 -20.81
C ASP A 257 -0.23 24.99 -20.85
N VAL A 258 0.29 25.53 -19.73
CA VAL A 258 0.59 26.97 -19.57
C VAL A 258 2.01 27.14 -19.06
N ASP A 259 2.73 28.16 -19.59
CA ASP A 259 3.96 28.62 -18.97
C ASP A 259 3.61 29.59 -17.82
N LYS A 260 3.70 29.09 -16.59
CA LYS A 260 3.36 29.85 -15.39
C LYS A 260 4.37 30.94 -15.04
N PHE A 261 5.53 30.94 -15.67
CA PHE A 261 6.61 31.88 -15.37
C PHE A 261 6.87 32.92 -16.45
N ALA A 262 6.23 32.83 -17.63
CA ALA A 262 6.42 33.75 -18.74
C ALA A 262 6.21 35.22 -18.34
N ASP A 263 5.16 35.52 -17.57
CA ASP A 263 4.79 36.87 -17.14
C ASP A 263 4.90 37.08 -15.61
N PHE A 264 5.39 36.09 -14.88
CA PHE A 264 5.50 36.15 -13.43
C PHE A 264 6.83 36.73 -12.98
N LYS A 265 6.79 37.94 -12.39
CA LYS A 265 7.99 38.77 -12.11
C LYS A 265 8.62 38.54 -10.73
N HIS A 266 7.91 37.91 -9.80
CA HIS A 266 8.35 37.80 -8.41
C HIS A 266 9.07 36.46 -8.14
N VAL A 267 10.15 36.25 -8.89
CA VAL A 267 10.99 35.04 -8.80
C VAL A 267 12.46 35.36 -8.97
N GLN A 268 13.29 34.59 -8.30
CA GLN A 268 14.74 34.54 -8.50
C GLN A 268 15.20 33.10 -8.64
N ARG A 269 16.47 32.90 -9.04
CA ARG A 269 17.09 31.57 -9.15
C ARG A 269 17.98 31.30 -7.95
N SER A 270 17.81 30.14 -7.35
CA SER A 270 18.71 29.59 -6.34
C SER A 270 19.94 28.94 -6.95
N HIS A 271 20.88 28.46 -6.13
CA HIS A 271 22.13 27.86 -6.62
C HIS A 271 21.93 26.60 -7.46
N ASN A 272 20.82 25.84 -7.25
CA ASN A 272 20.49 24.69 -8.09
C ASN A 272 19.88 25.06 -9.46
N GLY A 273 19.76 26.37 -9.75
CA GLY A 273 19.23 26.90 -11.00
C GLY A 273 17.72 26.95 -11.12
N LEU A 274 16.96 26.42 -10.12
CA LEU A 274 15.51 26.49 -10.09
C LEU A 274 15.01 27.84 -9.56
N LEU A 275 13.77 28.19 -9.92
CA LEU A 275 13.13 29.40 -9.42
C LEU A 275 12.67 29.22 -7.97
N PHE A 276 12.63 30.34 -7.24
CA PHE A 276 11.92 30.49 -5.97
C PHE A 276 11.22 31.85 -5.94
N LEU A 277 10.19 31.98 -5.09
CA LEU A 277 9.48 33.26 -4.93
C LEU A 277 10.30 34.21 -4.06
N ASP A 278 10.59 35.42 -4.56
CA ASP A 278 11.26 36.49 -3.80
C ASP A 278 10.26 37.44 -3.12
N LYS A 279 8.97 37.28 -3.41
CA LYS A 279 7.87 38.00 -2.78
C LYS A 279 6.76 37.02 -2.40
N TYR A 280 6.03 37.29 -1.33
CA TYR A 280 5.00 36.44 -0.77
C TYR A 280 5.52 35.10 -0.19
N ALA A 281 6.84 35.04 0.05
CA ALA A 281 7.48 33.93 0.74
C ALA A 281 8.40 34.46 1.85
N ASN A 282 8.45 33.76 2.97
CA ASN A 282 9.35 34.06 4.08
C ASN A 282 10.62 33.22 4.10
N ALA A 283 10.64 32.13 3.35
CA ALA A 283 11.82 31.29 3.15
C ALA A 283 11.73 30.52 1.82
N TYR A 284 12.89 30.08 1.33
CA TYR A 284 12.96 29.04 0.32
C TYR A 284 13.92 27.94 0.71
N ILE A 285 13.66 26.73 0.22
CA ILE A 285 14.42 25.51 0.49
C ILE A 285 14.70 24.83 -0.85
N SER A 286 15.98 24.66 -1.19
CA SER A 286 16.41 23.88 -2.34
C SER A 286 16.67 22.44 -1.95
N CYS A 287 16.18 21.50 -2.74
CA CYS A 287 16.14 20.11 -2.41
C CYS A 287 16.62 19.21 -3.54
N ARG A 288 17.30 18.13 -3.17
CA ARG A 288 17.62 17.01 -4.04
C ARG A 288 16.93 15.75 -3.54
N VAL A 289 16.15 15.10 -4.40
CA VAL A 289 15.47 13.85 -4.11
C VAL A 289 16.50 12.73 -3.89
N ILE A 290 16.37 12.00 -2.78
CA ILE A 290 17.21 10.85 -2.45
C ILE A 290 16.43 9.55 -2.46
N ASP A 291 15.10 9.61 -2.26
CA ASP A 291 14.21 8.46 -2.29
C ASP A 291 12.78 8.90 -2.62
N LYS A 292 11.95 7.96 -3.07
CA LYS A 292 10.53 8.20 -3.35
C LYS A 292 9.68 7.01 -2.96
N VAL A 293 8.53 7.30 -2.36
CA VAL A 293 7.54 6.29 -1.94
C VAL A 293 6.26 6.49 -2.74
N ASP A 294 5.82 5.45 -3.43
CA ASP A 294 4.55 5.44 -4.15
C ASP A 294 3.39 5.19 -3.18
N LEU A 295 2.49 6.18 -3.06
CA LEU A 295 1.30 6.15 -2.21
C LEU A 295 0.01 6.00 -3.03
N GLN A 296 0.04 5.31 -4.16
CA GLN A 296 -1.06 5.11 -5.10
C GLN A 296 -1.47 6.41 -5.85
N THR A 297 -2.10 7.36 -5.19
CA THR A 297 -2.54 8.65 -5.77
C THR A 297 -1.47 9.74 -5.72
N HIS A 298 -0.47 9.59 -4.87
CA HIS A 298 0.59 10.56 -4.63
C HIS A 298 1.96 9.88 -4.65
N ILE A 299 3.01 10.67 -4.86
CA ILE A 299 4.40 10.28 -4.59
C ILE A 299 4.92 11.15 -3.45
N MET A 300 5.47 10.53 -2.42
CA MET A 300 6.24 11.20 -1.39
C MET A 300 7.71 11.17 -1.79
N PHE A 301 8.30 12.35 -1.98
CA PHE A 301 9.72 12.53 -2.24
C PHE A 301 10.45 12.81 -0.94
N ILE A 302 11.45 12.02 -0.61
CA ILE A 302 12.37 12.27 0.50
C ILE A 302 13.57 13.01 -0.08
N CYS A 303 13.86 14.18 0.47
CA CYS A 303 14.83 15.10 -0.12
C CYS A 303 15.89 15.53 0.89
N ASP A 304 17.15 15.52 0.46
CA ASP A 304 18.23 16.26 1.16
C ASP A 304 18.03 17.75 0.89
N VAL A 305 18.11 18.57 1.95
CA VAL A 305 18.14 20.03 1.84
C VAL A 305 19.55 20.44 1.42
N THR A 306 19.65 21.06 0.26
CA THR A 306 20.92 21.54 -0.29
C THR A 306 21.17 23.03 -0.02
N GLU A 307 20.12 23.81 0.14
CA GLU A 307 20.14 25.23 0.50
C GLU A 307 18.82 25.58 1.23
N CYS A 308 18.91 26.43 2.23
CA CYS A 308 17.74 26.93 2.95
C CYS A 308 18.00 28.37 3.39
N VAL A 309 17.17 29.31 2.93
CA VAL A 309 17.36 30.74 3.19
C VAL A 309 16.07 31.37 3.70
N ARG A 310 16.19 32.13 4.79
CA ARG A 310 15.11 32.96 5.31
C ARG A 310 15.09 34.28 4.53
N LEU A 311 13.92 34.64 4.01
CA LEU A 311 13.70 35.85 3.22
C LEU A 311 13.08 36.99 4.03
N SER A 312 12.21 36.67 4.99
CA SER A 312 11.54 37.65 5.84
C SER A 312 11.07 37.06 7.16
N ASP A 313 10.57 37.93 8.06
CA ASP A 313 9.99 37.57 9.35
C ASP A 313 8.45 37.54 9.32
N LYS A 314 7.84 37.56 8.14
CA LYS A 314 6.39 37.50 7.99
C LYS A 314 5.84 36.16 8.43
N GLU A 315 4.61 36.16 8.93
CA GLU A 315 3.91 34.94 9.34
C GLU A 315 3.70 33.97 8.17
N THR A 316 3.87 32.71 8.45
CA THR A 316 3.71 31.63 7.46
C THR A 316 2.22 31.35 7.23
N MET A 317 1.83 31.32 5.96
CA MET A 317 0.49 30.92 5.54
C MET A 317 0.22 29.48 5.95
N THR A 318 -0.86 29.28 6.71
CA THR A 318 -1.38 27.94 7.02
C THR A 318 -2.58 27.62 6.14
N TYR A 319 -2.88 26.33 5.96
CA TYR A 319 -4.06 25.91 5.21
C TYR A 319 -5.36 26.38 5.88
N THR A 320 -5.39 26.40 7.21
CA THR A 320 -6.53 26.94 7.98
C THR A 320 -6.72 28.41 7.72
N TYR A 321 -5.65 29.21 7.81
CA TYR A 321 -5.72 30.66 7.52
C TYR A 321 -6.24 30.93 6.10
N TYR A 322 -5.76 30.18 5.11
CA TYR A 322 -6.21 30.29 3.71
C TYR A 322 -7.69 29.97 3.52
N GLN A 323 -8.26 29.06 4.31
CA GLN A 323 -9.69 28.73 4.24
C GLN A 323 -10.59 29.76 4.91
N GLU A 324 -10.08 30.49 5.88
CA GLU A 324 -10.84 31.45 6.68
C GLU A 324 -10.81 32.88 6.10
N ASN A 325 -9.85 33.19 5.20
CA ASN A 325 -9.61 34.52 4.64
C ASN A 325 -9.50 34.48 3.10
#